data_1c5b27a357fcee913cadc16afad506e2
#
_entry.id   1c5b27a357fcee913cadc16afad506e2
#
_cell.length_a   1.000
_cell.length_b   1.000
_cell.length_c   1.000
_cell.angle_alpha   90.00
_cell.angle_beta   90.00
_cell.angle_gamma   90.00
#
_symmetry.space_group_name_H-M   'P 1'
#
loop_
_entity.id
_entity.type
_entity.pdbx_description
1 polymer ?
#
loop_
_entity_poly.entity_id
_entity_poly.type
_entity_poly.pdbx_seq_one_letter_code
_entity_poly.pdbx_strand_id
1 'polypeptide(L)'
;MGEYKGTPGELIYEYTVQFAQVVEYGISANAVFSGQMQPPAEGARFDVYFEGPITGPKMKGMVKGVDYLHIRADGRCQLNIHAEITTEDGKKIALAADGVAIPEEGSLVFQLRENVTLTTNHPEYSWLNPIQVWAPGTVDVSKGEIRVKGYAA
;
A
#
# COMPACT_ATOMS: atom_id res chain seq x y z
N MET A 1 7.99 18.56 23.72
CA MET A 1 7.65 17.72 22.59
C MET A 1 6.25 18.01 22.12
N GLY A 2 6.11 18.49 20.90
CA GLY A 2 4.79 18.69 20.31
C GLY A 2 4.11 17.34 20.08
N GLU A 3 3.18 17.02 20.90
CA GLU A 3 2.46 15.76 20.81
C GLU A 3 1.47 15.83 19.67
N TYR A 4 1.93 15.56 18.46
CA TYR A 4 1.02 15.46 17.33
C TYR A 4 0.28 14.14 17.41
N LYS A 5 -1.03 14.18 17.48
CA LYS A 5 -1.85 12.99 17.60
C LYS A 5 -2.69 12.70 16.35
N GLY A 6 -2.63 13.59 15.37
CA GLY A 6 -3.45 13.48 14.18
C GLY A 6 -4.90 13.84 14.45
N THR A 7 -5.45 14.75 13.67
CA THR A 7 -6.88 15.04 13.71
C THR A 7 -7.57 14.07 12.76
N PRO A 8 -8.63 13.37 13.18
CA PRO A 8 -9.33 12.46 12.27
C PRO A 8 -9.69 13.12 10.95
N GLY A 9 -9.34 12.45 9.84
CA GLY A 9 -9.56 12.95 8.50
C GLY A 9 -8.45 13.83 7.94
N GLU A 10 -7.43 14.15 8.74
CA GLU A 10 -6.30 14.97 8.26
C GLU A 10 -5.44 14.15 7.29
N LEU A 11 -5.06 14.75 6.17
CA LEU A 11 -4.18 14.10 5.20
C LEU A 11 -2.76 14.02 5.78
N ILE A 12 -2.21 12.82 5.82
CA ILE A 12 -0.85 12.56 6.30
C ILE A 12 0.11 12.42 5.12
N TYR A 13 -0.27 11.64 4.11
CA TYR A 13 0.54 11.45 2.91
C TYR A 13 -0.31 11.07 1.71
N GLU A 14 0.28 11.22 0.53
CA GLU A 14 -0.25 10.65 -0.70
C GLU A 14 0.88 10.19 -1.59
N TYR A 15 0.63 9.14 -2.36
CA TYR A 15 1.61 8.69 -3.32
C TYR A 15 0.97 8.13 -4.57
N THR A 16 1.73 8.23 -5.67
CA THR A 16 1.47 7.52 -6.92
C THR A 16 2.76 6.78 -7.24
N VAL A 17 2.70 5.47 -7.22
CA VAL A 17 3.87 4.63 -7.40
C VAL A 17 3.64 3.63 -8.52
N GLN A 18 4.72 3.01 -8.98
CA GLN A 18 4.68 2.04 -10.06
C GLN A 18 5.11 0.67 -9.55
N PHE A 19 4.58 -0.38 -10.16
CA PHE A 19 5.09 -1.74 -9.95
C PHE A 19 6.55 -1.79 -10.39
N ALA A 20 7.41 -2.34 -9.55
CA ALA A 20 8.82 -2.60 -9.91
C ALA A 20 9.00 -4.05 -10.34
N GLN A 21 8.28 -4.98 -9.73
CA GLN A 21 8.38 -6.40 -10.02
C GLN A 21 7.15 -7.10 -9.43
N VAL A 22 6.68 -8.13 -10.12
CA VAL A 22 5.66 -9.05 -9.57
C VAL A 22 6.27 -10.44 -9.57
N VAL A 23 6.35 -11.06 -8.39
CA VAL A 23 6.81 -12.43 -8.24
C VAL A 23 5.62 -13.36 -8.19
N GLU A 24 5.66 -14.39 -9.02
CA GLU A 24 4.63 -15.42 -9.11
C GLU A 24 5.13 -16.73 -8.51
N TYR A 25 4.21 -17.49 -7.95
CA TYR A 25 4.54 -18.76 -7.30
C TYR A 25 3.80 -19.91 -7.98
N GLY A 26 3.97 -20.02 -9.29
CA GLY A 26 3.40 -21.12 -10.07
C GLY A 26 2.04 -20.83 -10.67
N ILE A 27 1.53 -19.62 -10.56
CA ILE A 27 0.24 -19.22 -11.12
C ILE A 27 0.38 -17.80 -11.72
N SER A 28 -0.33 -17.56 -12.82
CA SER A 28 -0.23 -16.27 -13.52
C SER A 28 -1.02 -15.19 -12.79
N ALA A 29 -0.33 -14.10 -12.42
CA ALA A 29 -0.97 -12.93 -11.83
C ALA A 29 -2.00 -12.33 -12.80
N ASN A 30 -1.62 -12.19 -14.07
CA ASN A 30 -2.52 -11.63 -15.07
C ASN A 30 -3.79 -12.45 -15.24
N ALA A 31 -3.68 -13.79 -15.24
CA ALA A 31 -4.84 -14.67 -15.37
C ALA A 31 -5.80 -14.53 -14.19
N VAL A 32 -5.26 -14.41 -12.96
CA VAL A 32 -6.07 -14.26 -11.76
C VAL A 32 -6.68 -12.86 -11.67
N PHE A 33 -5.89 -11.82 -11.90
CA PHE A 33 -6.37 -10.43 -11.81
C PHE A 33 -7.41 -10.09 -12.88
N SER A 34 -7.30 -10.68 -14.07
CA SER A 34 -8.26 -10.46 -15.15
C SER A 34 -9.54 -11.28 -15.01
N GLY A 35 -9.58 -12.20 -14.06
CA GLY A 35 -10.73 -13.10 -13.88
C GLY A 35 -10.76 -14.27 -14.84
N GLN A 36 -9.72 -14.46 -15.66
CA GLN A 36 -9.62 -15.61 -16.57
C GLN A 36 -9.46 -16.92 -15.80
N MET A 37 -8.94 -16.82 -14.59
CA MET A 37 -8.68 -17.98 -13.74
C MET A 37 -9.19 -17.70 -12.34
N GLN A 38 -9.93 -18.67 -11.78
CA GLN A 38 -10.37 -18.60 -10.38
C GLN A 38 -9.17 -18.89 -9.45
N PRO A 39 -9.10 -18.24 -8.28
CA PRO A 39 -8.08 -18.60 -7.31
C PRO A 39 -8.19 -20.08 -6.93
N PRO A 40 -7.05 -20.77 -6.78
CA PRO A 40 -7.08 -22.17 -6.36
C PRO A 40 -7.54 -22.33 -4.91
N ALA A 41 -7.86 -23.58 -4.53
CA ALA A 41 -8.37 -23.87 -3.19
C ALA A 41 -7.42 -23.42 -2.07
N GLU A 42 -6.11 -23.52 -2.29
CA GLU A 42 -5.08 -23.06 -1.35
C GLU A 42 -4.84 -21.56 -1.39
N GLY A 43 -5.50 -20.85 -2.31
CA GLY A 43 -5.26 -19.45 -2.55
C GLY A 43 -4.08 -19.23 -3.49
N ALA A 44 -3.83 -17.97 -3.83
CA ALA A 44 -2.71 -17.57 -4.67
C ALA A 44 -1.93 -16.45 -3.99
N ARG A 45 -0.60 -16.49 -4.11
CA ARG A 45 0.27 -15.47 -3.58
C ARG A 45 1.04 -14.77 -4.71
N PHE A 46 1.13 -13.46 -4.59
CA PHE A 46 1.96 -12.64 -5.48
C PHE A 46 2.71 -11.64 -4.62
N ASP A 47 3.99 -11.47 -4.87
CA ASP A 47 4.76 -10.41 -4.21
C ASP A 47 4.86 -9.25 -5.20
N VAL A 48 4.17 -8.16 -4.89
CA VAL A 48 4.09 -6.99 -5.75
C VAL A 48 5.02 -5.91 -5.19
N TYR A 49 6.16 -5.73 -5.83
CA TYR A 49 7.13 -4.69 -5.47
C TYR A 49 6.75 -3.39 -6.14
N PHE A 50 6.89 -2.29 -5.42
CA PHE A 50 6.52 -0.97 -5.94
C PHE A 50 7.48 0.09 -5.42
N GLU A 51 7.56 1.21 -6.14
CA GLU A 51 8.32 2.38 -5.71
C GLU A 51 7.83 3.64 -6.40
N GLY A 52 8.04 4.78 -5.78
CA GLY A 52 7.71 6.07 -6.33
C GLY A 52 7.72 7.19 -5.30
N PRO A 53 7.36 8.39 -5.72
CA PRO A 53 7.35 9.53 -4.82
C PRO A 53 6.18 9.49 -3.84
N ILE A 54 6.44 10.01 -2.63
CA ILE A 54 5.44 10.22 -1.60
C ILE A 54 5.52 11.65 -1.13
N THR A 55 4.38 12.28 -0.94
CA THR A 55 4.29 13.65 -0.46
C THR A 55 3.24 13.77 0.64
N GLY A 56 3.31 14.85 1.39
CA GLY A 56 2.33 15.16 2.41
C GLY A 56 2.59 16.56 2.94
N PRO A 57 1.69 17.07 3.79
CA PRO A 57 1.88 18.40 4.36
C PRO A 57 3.15 18.55 5.18
N LYS A 58 3.64 17.46 5.76
CA LYS A 58 4.78 17.50 6.70
C LYS A 58 5.87 16.49 6.35
N MET A 59 5.76 15.79 5.23
CA MET A 59 6.81 14.88 4.78
C MET A 59 6.83 14.76 3.27
N LYS A 60 8.01 14.50 2.71
CA LYS A 60 8.20 14.34 1.29
C LYS A 60 9.42 13.45 1.06
N GLY A 61 9.33 12.57 0.08
CA GLY A 61 10.44 11.68 -0.22
C GLY A 61 10.06 10.61 -1.24
N MET A 62 10.63 9.43 -1.06
CA MET A 62 10.38 8.26 -1.89
C MET A 62 9.89 7.11 -1.01
N VAL A 63 8.97 6.33 -1.53
CA VAL A 63 8.51 5.10 -0.89
C VAL A 63 8.82 3.93 -1.79
N LYS A 64 9.30 2.84 -1.20
CA LYS A 64 9.45 1.57 -1.90
C LYS A 64 9.09 0.44 -0.96
N GLY A 65 8.50 -0.60 -1.49
CA GLY A 65 8.09 -1.70 -0.65
C GLY A 65 7.56 -2.87 -1.45
N VAL A 66 6.91 -3.75 -0.73
CA VAL A 66 6.32 -4.96 -1.27
C VAL A 66 4.96 -5.21 -0.62
N ASP A 67 4.00 -5.64 -1.43
CA ASP A 67 2.76 -6.21 -0.97
C ASP A 67 2.88 -7.72 -1.14
N TYR A 68 2.87 -8.44 -0.03
CA TYR A 68 2.76 -9.90 -0.05
C TYR A 68 1.29 -10.25 -0.18
N LEU A 69 0.78 -10.06 -1.38
CA LEU A 69 -0.63 -10.18 -1.69
C LEU A 69 -1.06 -11.64 -1.63
N HIS A 70 -2.14 -11.91 -0.92
CA HIS A 70 -2.75 -13.23 -0.87
C HIS A 70 -4.20 -13.16 -1.36
N ILE A 71 -4.52 -13.95 -2.37
CA ILE A 71 -5.88 -14.03 -2.90
C ILE A 71 -6.48 -15.34 -2.42
N ARG A 72 -7.51 -15.25 -1.59
CA ARG A 72 -8.19 -16.43 -1.04
C ARG A 72 -9.02 -17.13 -2.12
N ALA A 73 -9.36 -18.38 -1.83
CA ALA A 73 -10.21 -19.18 -2.74
C ALA A 73 -11.56 -18.50 -3.02
N ASP A 74 -12.07 -17.72 -2.05
CA ASP A 74 -13.32 -16.96 -2.20
C ASP A 74 -13.13 -15.63 -2.96
N GLY A 75 -11.91 -15.35 -3.42
CA GLY A 75 -11.60 -14.15 -4.19
C GLY A 75 -11.17 -12.94 -3.38
N ARG A 76 -11.19 -13.00 -2.05
CA ARG A 76 -10.75 -11.88 -1.23
C ARG A 76 -9.25 -11.64 -1.42
N CYS A 77 -8.90 -10.44 -1.85
CA CYS A 77 -7.51 -10.02 -2.03
C CYS A 77 -7.03 -9.36 -0.74
N GLN A 78 -6.20 -10.07 0.02
CA GLN A 78 -5.69 -9.60 1.30
C GLN A 78 -4.34 -8.91 1.11
N LEU A 79 -4.24 -7.68 1.56
CA LEU A 79 -3.02 -6.89 1.49
C LEU A 79 -2.15 -7.14 2.70
N ASN A 80 -0.83 -7.21 2.47
CA ASN A 80 0.16 -7.31 3.54
C ASN A 80 1.40 -6.55 3.05
N ILE A 81 1.44 -5.27 3.37
CA ILE A 81 2.37 -4.32 2.77
C ILE A 81 3.46 -3.96 3.78
N HIS A 82 4.70 -4.04 3.32
CA HIS A 82 5.87 -3.59 4.07
C HIS A 82 6.67 -2.66 3.17
N ALA A 83 6.82 -1.44 3.62
CA ALA A 83 7.50 -0.43 2.82
C ALA A 83 8.43 0.43 3.68
N GLU A 84 9.35 1.11 3.02
CA GLU A 84 10.17 2.12 3.66
C GLU A 84 10.01 3.43 2.92
N ILE A 85 9.89 4.51 3.69
CA ILE A 85 9.90 5.87 3.18
C ILE A 85 11.28 6.44 3.48
N THR A 86 11.91 7.03 2.47
CA THR A 86 13.13 7.80 2.64
C THR A 86 12.78 9.26 2.37
N THR A 87 12.83 10.08 3.39
CA THR A 87 12.52 11.51 3.25
C THR A 87 13.61 12.24 2.49
N GLU A 88 13.32 13.45 2.02
CA GLU A 88 14.30 14.23 1.26
C GLU A 88 15.56 14.53 2.06
N ASP A 89 15.45 14.63 3.39
CA ASP A 89 16.60 14.80 4.28
C ASP A 89 17.25 13.46 4.70
N GLY A 90 16.89 12.36 4.06
CA GLY A 90 17.55 11.07 4.25
C GLY A 90 17.08 10.25 5.44
N LYS A 91 15.96 10.59 6.03
CA LYS A 91 15.44 9.87 7.20
C LYS A 91 14.57 8.71 6.75
N LYS A 92 14.59 7.62 7.50
CA LYS A 92 13.85 6.40 7.19
C LYS A 92 12.62 6.25 8.08
N ILE A 93 11.49 5.96 7.46
CA ILE A 93 10.23 5.68 8.15
C ILE A 93 9.71 4.35 7.63
N ALA A 94 9.43 3.43 8.54
CA ALA A 94 8.83 2.15 8.16
C ALA A 94 7.33 2.30 8.03
N LEU A 95 6.77 1.69 6.99
CA LEU A 95 5.33 1.66 6.74
C LEU A 95 4.88 0.21 6.73
N ALA A 96 3.86 -0.11 7.51
CA ALA A 96 3.23 -1.42 7.49
C ALA A 96 1.74 -1.23 7.27
N ALA A 97 1.17 -2.04 6.39
CA ALA A 97 -0.25 -1.94 6.08
C ALA A 97 -0.86 -3.31 5.86
N ASP A 98 -2.13 -3.44 6.24
CA ASP A 98 -2.97 -4.56 5.85
C ASP A 98 -4.27 -4.00 5.28
N GLY A 99 -5.13 -4.88 4.80
CA GLY A 99 -6.40 -4.45 4.25
C GLY A 99 -6.86 -5.33 3.11
N VAL A 100 -7.64 -4.74 2.22
CA VAL A 100 -8.28 -5.47 1.14
C VAL A 100 -8.21 -4.70 -0.17
N ALA A 101 -8.04 -5.44 -1.27
CA ALA A 101 -8.23 -4.90 -2.62
C ALA A 101 -9.55 -5.45 -3.16
N ILE A 102 -10.40 -4.57 -3.67
CA ILE A 102 -11.74 -4.90 -4.15
C ILE A 102 -11.78 -4.67 -5.66
N PRO A 103 -12.00 -5.72 -6.47
CA PRO A 103 -12.06 -5.54 -7.91
C PRO A 103 -13.30 -4.72 -8.32
N GLU A 104 -13.11 -3.86 -9.32
CA GLU A 104 -14.22 -3.17 -9.98
C GLU A 104 -14.67 -4.03 -11.16
N GLU A 105 -15.97 -4.25 -11.27
CA GLU A 105 -16.53 -5.07 -12.32
C GLU A 105 -16.19 -4.52 -13.71
N GLY A 106 -15.70 -5.41 -14.59
CA GLY A 106 -15.39 -5.05 -15.97
C GLY A 106 -14.12 -4.24 -16.15
N SER A 107 -13.24 -4.22 -15.13
CA SER A 107 -12.05 -3.37 -15.15
C SER A 107 -10.85 -4.11 -14.54
N LEU A 108 -9.63 -3.63 -14.80
CA LEU A 108 -8.41 -4.07 -14.13
C LEU A 108 -8.01 -3.11 -13.01
N VAL A 109 -8.94 -2.29 -12.55
CA VAL A 109 -8.75 -1.40 -11.42
C VAL A 109 -9.33 -2.05 -10.16
N PHE A 110 -8.55 -2.01 -9.08
CA PHE A 110 -9.00 -2.49 -7.77
C PHE A 110 -9.05 -1.30 -6.81
N GLN A 111 -10.07 -1.27 -5.95
CA GLN A 111 -10.13 -0.31 -4.86
C GLN A 111 -9.33 -0.84 -3.70
N LEU A 112 -8.48 0.01 -3.11
CA LEU A 112 -7.67 -0.34 -1.95
C LEU A 112 -8.28 0.27 -0.69
N ARG A 113 -8.28 -0.52 0.38
CA ARG A 113 -8.70 -0.06 1.71
C ARG A 113 -7.66 -0.59 2.70
N GLU A 114 -6.85 0.32 3.24
CA GLU A 114 -5.67 -0.05 4.03
C GLU A 114 -5.72 0.55 5.41
N ASN A 115 -5.31 -0.26 6.39
CA ASN A 115 -4.94 0.20 7.73
C ASN A 115 -3.42 0.31 7.75
N VAL A 116 -2.90 1.48 8.12
CA VAL A 116 -1.48 1.77 8.00
C VAL A 116 -0.93 2.26 9.32
N THR A 117 0.26 1.77 9.67
CA THR A 117 1.06 2.29 10.77
C THR A 117 2.41 2.74 10.24
N LEU A 118 2.93 3.82 10.82
CA LEU A 118 4.22 4.38 10.48
C LEU A 118 5.10 4.37 11.72
N THR A 119 6.36 4.00 11.54
CA THR A 119 7.29 3.83 12.67
C THR A 119 8.65 4.38 12.32
N THR A 120 9.19 5.24 13.18
CA THR A 120 10.54 5.74 13.03
C THR A 120 11.12 6.15 14.38
N ASN A 121 12.44 6.10 14.50
CA ASN A 121 13.15 6.62 15.66
C ASN A 121 13.80 7.99 15.39
N HIS A 122 13.59 8.57 14.21
CA HIS A 122 14.06 9.91 13.91
C HIS A 122 13.15 10.93 14.62
N PRO A 123 13.69 11.77 15.53
CA PRO A 123 12.85 12.69 16.32
C PRO A 123 11.97 13.62 15.48
N GLU A 124 12.44 14.04 14.32
CA GLU A 124 11.70 14.96 13.43
C GLU A 124 10.40 14.36 12.91
N TYR A 125 10.32 13.03 12.87
CA TYR A 125 9.17 12.32 12.31
C TYR A 125 8.48 11.41 13.34
N SER A 126 8.91 11.47 14.59
CA SER A 126 8.34 10.61 15.65
C SER A 126 6.86 10.88 15.90
N TRP A 127 6.36 12.03 15.47
CA TRP A 127 4.94 12.37 15.55
C TRP A 127 4.05 11.41 14.74
N LEU A 128 4.63 10.68 13.79
CA LEU A 128 3.91 9.68 13.01
C LEU A 128 3.61 8.40 13.81
N ASN A 129 4.46 8.08 14.79
CA ASN A 129 4.38 6.79 15.49
C ASN A 129 3.02 6.50 16.15
N PRO A 130 2.36 7.46 16.81
CA PRO A 130 1.08 7.18 17.46
C PRO A 130 -0.12 7.28 16.54
N ILE A 131 0.06 7.66 15.28
CA ILE A 131 -1.07 7.92 14.39
C ILE A 131 -1.51 6.63 13.71
N GLN A 132 -2.78 6.28 13.85
CA GLN A 132 -3.41 5.26 13.01
C GLN A 132 -3.82 5.92 11.69
N VAL A 133 -3.43 5.33 10.57
CA VAL A 133 -3.74 5.88 9.24
C VAL A 133 -4.73 4.97 8.54
N TRP A 134 -5.74 5.58 7.93
CA TRP A 134 -6.66 4.94 7.02
C TRP A 134 -6.35 5.40 5.60
N ALA A 135 -6.07 4.46 4.70
CA ALA A 135 -5.59 4.80 3.37
C ALA A 135 -6.45 4.14 2.28
N PRO A 136 -7.41 4.88 1.72
CA PRO A 136 -8.08 4.47 0.51
C PRO A 136 -7.20 4.73 -0.70
N GLY A 137 -7.39 3.94 -1.75
CA GLY A 137 -6.64 4.12 -2.98
C GLY A 137 -7.14 3.25 -4.10
N THR A 138 -6.36 3.20 -5.18
CA THR A 138 -6.64 2.37 -6.33
C THR A 138 -5.36 1.74 -6.85
N VAL A 139 -5.48 0.57 -7.44
CA VAL A 139 -4.43 -0.02 -8.25
C VAL A 139 -4.99 -0.33 -9.63
N ASP A 140 -4.31 0.17 -10.65
CA ASP A 140 -4.62 -0.16 -12.05
C ASP A 140 -3.59 -1.18 -12.52
N VAL A 141 -4.00 -2.43 -12.57
CA VAL A 141 -3.10 -3.54 -12.90
C VAL A 141 -2.60 -3.43 -14.35
N SER A 142 -3.41 -2.87 -15.25
CA SER A 142 -3.01 -2.71 -16.65
C SER A 142 -1.87 -1.71 -16.83
N LYS A 143 -1.77 -0.74 -15.92
CA LYS A 143 -0.72 0.29 -15.94
C LYS A 143 0.38 0.03 -14.93
N GLY A 144 0.18 -0.93 -14.01
CA GLY A 144 1.09 -1.14 -12.89
C GLY A 144 1.19 0.08 -11.98
N GLU A 145 0.09 0.80 -11.78
CA GLU A 145 0.07 2.05 -11.04
C GLU A 145 -0.78 1.95 -9.78
N ILE A 146 -0.24 2.44 -8.67
CA ILE A 146 -0.92 2.45 -7.38
C ILE A 146 -1.02 3.89 -6.89
N ARG A 147 -2.23 4.33 -6.55
CA ARG A 147 -2.50 5.67 -6.00
C ARG A 147 -3.16 5.53 -4.64
N VAL A 148 -2.58 6.15 -3.63
CA VAL A 148 -3.06 6.05 -2.25
C VAL A 148 -2.99 7.41 -1.58
N LYS A 149 -4.00 7.69 -0.75
CA LYS A 149 -4.00 8.83 0.17
C LYS A 149 -4.20 8.31 1.57
N GLY A 150 -3.31 8.66 2.49
CA GLY A 150 -3.38 8.24 3.88
C GLY A 150 -3.88 9.38 4.77
N TYR A 151 -4.93 9.09 5.52
CA TYR A 151 -5.57 10.05 6.43
C TYR A 151 -5.47 9.54 7.86
N ALA A 152 -5.31 10.46 8.81
CA ALA A 152 -5.43 10.10 10.21
C ALA A 152 -6.83 9.54 10.47
N ALA A 153 -6.88 8.41 11.13
CA ALA A 153 -8.15 7.73 11.42
C ALA A 153 -8.83 8.31 12.67
#